data_03e5ac45b82a8ceca2cae81272927abd
#
_entry.id   03e5ac45b82a8ceca2cae81272927abd
#
_cell.length_a   1.000
_cell.length_b   1.000
_cell.length_c   1.000
_cell.angle_alpha   90.00
_cell.angle_beta   90.00
_cell.angle_gamma   90.00
#
_symmetry.space_group_name_H-M   'P 1'
#
loop_
_entity.id
_entity.type
_entity.pdbx_description
1 polymer ?
#
loop_
_entity_poly.entity_id
_entity_poly.type
_entity_poly.pdbx_seq_one_letter_code
_entity_poly.pdbx_strand_id
1 'polypeptide(L)'
;MPSSKLRHSIYRYSDINILIKTFSNIHYKAKVPFNNFYSARKHNQNKRVDPGTVIAVASLTKELLQTLLDALGSIERKIAIGIANETPYQWRALNTYFRSGASDDLLPRFVEKDQAALYTARKTNGPVATGCVAVIAYYMPTVDKTVGVMFSVPFDYNFYSNWWDARVYHGELRASQRMYEDMYYGNPFRGDNGWHKKDIGYGFHVDGSMTSAGKSVMELHILH
;
A
#
# COMPACT_ATOMS: atom_id res chain seq x y z
N MET A 1 -24.45 39.62 -11.74
CA MET A 1 -24.16 38.18 -11.72
C MET A 1 -22.81 37.99 -11.06
N PRO A 2 -22.65 37.40 -9.87
CA PRO A 2 -21.37 37.16 -9.25
C PRO A 2 -20.89 35.73 -9.54
N SER A 3 -19.65 35.64 -10.00
CA SER A 3 -18.94 34.40 -10.26
C SER A 3 -18.58 33.69 -8.95
N SER A 4 -19.04 32.45 -8.80
CA SER A 4 -18.68 31.54 -7.71
C SER A 4 -17.24 31.04 -7.90
N LYS A 5 -16.32 31.53 -7.07
CA LYS A 5 -14.97 30.94 -6.97
C LYS A 5 -15.07 29.61 -6.21
N LEU A 6 -14.89 28.50 -6.92
CA LEU A 6 -14.60 27.19 -6.34
C LEU A 6 -13.26 27.25 -5.59
N ARG A 7 -13.30 27.17 -4.27
CA ARG A 7 -12.10 26.96 -3.45
C ARG A 7 -11.74 25.48 -3.51
N HIS A 8 -10.65 25.17 -4.18
CA HIS A 8 -10.00 23.85 -4.06
C HIS A 8 -9.37 23.77 -2.67
N SER A 9 -9.92 22.93 -1.82
CA SER A 9 -9.31 22.57 -0.54
C SER A 9 -8.13 21.63 -0.84
N ILE A 10 -6.93 22.18 -0.85
CA ILE A 10 -5.69 21.43 -0.93
C ILE A 10 -5.37 21.02 0.51
N TYR A 11 -5.73 19.78 0.90
CA TYR A 11 -5.20 19.20 2.12
C TYR A 11 -3.71 18.96 1.93
N ARG A 12 -2.88 19.59 2.80
CA ARG A 12 -1.44 19.44 2.72
C ARG A 12 -1.02 18.09 3.31
N TYR A 13 0.02 17.51 2.76
CA TYR A 13 0.70 16.30 3.22
C TYR A 13 1.03 16.28 4.73
N SER A 14 1.11 17.48 5.37
CA SER A 14 1.24 17.67 6.81
C SER A 14 0.10 17.08 7.64
N ASP A 15 -1.11 17.01 7.10
CA ASP A 15 -2.31 16.64 7.87
C ASP A 15 -2.41 15.11 8.03
N ILE A 16 -1.91 14.36 7.05
CA ILE A 16 -1.81 12.90 7.10
C ILE A 16 -0.78 12.45 8.14
N ASN A 17 0.35 13.14 8.22
CA ASN A 17 1.39 12.85 9.21
C ASN A 17 0.95 13.14 10.65
N ILE A 18 0.05 14.10 10.86
CA ILE A 18 -0.51 14.41 12.17
C ILE A 18 -1.47 13.31 12.62
N LEU A 19 -2.31 12.79 11.72
CA LEU A 19 -3.23 11.69 12.00
C LEU A 19 -2.48 10.39 12.37
N ILE A 20 -1.46 10.03 11.61
CA ILE A 20 -0.62 8.85 11.91
C ILE A 20 0.04 8.96 13.28
N LYS A 21 0.55 10.15 13.66
CA LYS A 21 1.14 10.40 14.99
C LYS A 21 0.10 10.32 16.11
N THR A 22 -1.13 10.71 15.87
CA THR A 22 -2.20 10.69 16.88
C THR A 22 -2.65 9.26 17.19
N PHE A 23 -2.75 8.38 16.19
CA PHE A 23 -3.09 6.97 16.39
C PHE A 23 -1.97 6.17 17.09
N SER A 24 -0.70 6.48 16.84
CA SER A 24 0.44 5.85 17.54
C SER A 24 0.47 6.14 19.04
N ASN A 25 -0.12 7.26 19.49
CA ASN A 25 -0.13 7.67 20.90
C ASN A 25 -1.29 7.09 21.73
N ILE A 26 -2.33 6.54 21.12
CA ILE A 26 -3.52 6.04 21.83
C ILE A 26 -3.31 4.63 22.41
N HIS A 27 -2.40 3.82 21.87
CA HIS A 27 -2.17 2.44 22.31
C HIS A 27 -1.02 2.26 23.33
N TYR A 28 -0.32 3.33 23.75
CA TYR A 28 0.86 3.24 24.64
C TYR A 28 0.56 3.63 26.10
N LYS A 29 -0.61 3.27 26.64
CA LYS A 29 -0.89 3.34 28.09
C LYS A 29 -1.04 1.97 28.73
N ALA A 30 0.02 1.16 28.69
CA ALA A 30 0.14 -0.02 29.54
C ALA A 30 1.56 -0.12 30.08
N LYS A 31 1.73 0.38 31.33
CA LYS A 31 2.75 0.04 32.33
C LYS A 31 4.18 -0.25 31.86
N VAL A 32 5.05 0.77 31.89
CA VAL A 32 6.49 0.61 32.04
C VAL A 32 6.94 1.39 33.26
N PRO A 33 7.79 0.85 34.18
CA PRO A 33 8.20 1.54 35.40
C PRO A 33 9.14 2.72 35.13
N PHE A 34 8.96 3.73 35.93
CA PHE A 34 9.68 5.00 35.95
C PHE A 34 11.15 4.79 36.37
N ASN A 35 12.05 4.48 35.42
CA ASN A 35 13.49 4.72 35.60
C ASN A 35 14.18 4.56 34.24
N ASN A 36 14.36 5.67 33.52
CA ASN A 36 15.39 5.97 32.51
C ASN A 36 14.95 7.14 31.61
N PHE A 37 14.74 8.31 32.25
CA PHE A 37 14.31 9.50 31.48
C PHE A 37 15.47 10.41 31.02
N TYR A 38 16.72 9.97 31.05
CA TYR A 38 17.88 10.85 30.79
C TYR A 38 18.86 10.38 29.71
N SER A 39 18.46 9.58 28.73
CA SER A 39 19.40 9.21 27.62
C SER A 39 18.88 9.34 26.19
N ALA A 40 17.73 9.96 25.96
CA ALA A 40 17.17 10.06 24.59
C ALA A 40 17.18 11.50 24.03
N ARG A 41 18.17 12.32 24.40
CA ARG A 41 18.39 13.64 23.77
C ARG A 41 19.80 13.70 23.17
N LYS A 42 19.99 13.07 22.00
CA LYS A 42 20.95 13.44 20.95
C LYS A 42 20.96 12.35 19.88
N HIS A 43 20.12 12.48 18.87
CA HIS A 43 20.40 12.07 17.49
C HIS A 43 19.28 12.60 16.59
N ASN A 44 19.22 13.93 16.49
CA ASN A 44 18.49 14.56 15.41
C ASN A 44 19.50 14.74 14.27
N GLN A 45 19.72 13.69 13.52
CA GLN A 45 20.47 13.74 12.26
C GLN A 45 19.48 13.45 11.11
N ASN A 46 19.19 14.50 10.35
CA ASN A 46 18.70 14.52 8.96
C ASN A 46 18.30 13.14 8.42
N LYS A 47 17.22 12.53 8.91
CA LYS A 47 16.53 11.48 8.15
C LYS A 47 15.94 12.16 6.93
N ARG A 48 16.60 12.00 5.77
CA ARG A 48 16.01 12.21 4.47
C ARG A 48 14.67 11.47 4.50
N VAL A 49 13.58 12.19 4.42
CA VAL A 49 12.25 11.60 4.38
C VAL A 49 12.20 10.80 3.10
N ASP A 50 12.22 9.47 3.19
CA ASP A 50 12.03 8.62 2.03
C ASP A 50 10.64 8.88 1.44
N PRO A 51 10.55 9.00 0.11
CA PRO A 51 9.26 9.15 -0.55
C PRO A 51 8.45 7.86 -0.33
N GLY A 52 7.33 7.97 0.35
CA GLY A 52 6.48 6.89 0.77
C GLY A 52 6.46 6.73 2.29
N THR A 53 5.46 6.09 2.80
CA THR A 53 5.24 5.94 4.24
C THR A 53 5.33 4.47 4.63
N VAL A 54 6.11 4.18 5.69
CA VAL A 54 6.09 2.90 6.39
C VAL A 54 5.58 3.10 7.81
N ILE A 55 4.85 2.10 8.30
CA ILE A 55 4.34 2.03 9.67
C ILE A 55 4.69 0.67 10.28
N ALA A 56 4.57 0.52 11.60
CA ALA A 56 4.63 -0.81 12.22
C ALA A 56 3.42 -1.66 11.75
N VAL A 57 3.61 -2.96 11.49
CA VAL A 57 2.52 -3.87 11.11
C VAL A 57 1.37 -3.82 12.10
N ALA A 58 1.67 -3.77 13.41
CA ALA A 58 0.64 -3.67 14.45
C ALA A 58 -0.24 -2.41 14.37
N SER A 59 0.14 -1.41 13.56
CA SER A 59 -0.63 -0.19 13.31
C SER A 59 -1.38 -0.23 11.97
N LEU A 60 -1.17 -1.27 11.16
CA LEU A 60 -1.92 -1.45 9.91
C LEU A 60 -3.34 -1.89 10.25
N THR A 61 -4.31 -1.09 9.86
CA THR A 61 -5.73 -1.38 10.06
C THR A 61 -6.54 -0.92 8.85
N LYS A 62 -7.69 -1.54 8.66
CA LYS A 62 -8.63 -1.17 7.61
C LYS A 62 -9.10 0.28 7.74
N GLU A 63 -9.28 0.77 8.97
CA GLU A 63 -9.67 2.15 9.27
C GLU A 63 -8.58 3.15 8.86
N LEU A 64 -7.30 2.82 9.07
CA LEU A 64 -6.19 3.63 8.60
C LEU A 64 -6.18 3.70 7.07
N LEU A 65 -6.31 2.56 6.40
CA LEU A 65 -6.36 2.51 4.94
C LEU A 65 -7.59 3.26 4.38
N GLN A 66 -8.75 3.19 5.06
CA GLN A 66 -9.92 3.98 4.69
C GLN A 66 -9.64 5.49 4.82
N THR A 67 -8.96 5.91 5.87
CA THR A 67 -8.57 7.32 6.06
C THR A 67 -7.65 7.80 4.93
N LEU A 68 -6.66 6.99 4.52
CA LEU A 68 -5.80 7.29 3.37
C LEU A 68 -6.60 7.36 2.06
N LEU A 69 -7.53 6.44 1.87
CA LEU A 69 -8.41 6.42 0.72
C LEU A 69 -9.26 7.69 0.63
N ASP A 70 -9.81 8.15 1.74
CA ASP A 70 -10.66 9.33 1.81
C ASP A 70 -9.86 10.62 1.52
N ALA A 71 -8.59 10.67 1.93
CA ALA A 71 -7.70 11.78 1.64
C ALA A 71 -7.45 12.00 0.12
N LEU A 72 -7.67 10.99 -0.73
CA LEU A 72 -7.64 11.13 -2.19
C LEU A 72 -8.85 11.89 -2.77
N GLY A 73 -9.79 12.34 -1.93
CA GLY A 73 -10.97 13.11 -2.35
C GLY A 73 -12.04 12.27 -3.05
N SER A 74 -12.82 12.89 -3.94
CA SER A 74 -14.02 12.30 -4.57
C SER A 74 -13.74 11.41 -5.79
N ILE A 75 -12.51 10.99 -6.03
CA ILE A 75 -12.15 10.15 -7.19
C ILE A 75 -12.82 8.78 -7.08
N GLU A 76 -13.44 8.31 -8.17
CA GLU A 76 -14.29 7.10 -8.17
C GLU A 76 -13.53 5.77 -8.25
N ARG A 77 -12.42 5.70 -8.95
CA ARG A 77 -11.61 4.48 -9.07
C ARG A 77 -10.29 4.75 -8.40
N LYS A 78 -10.19 4.36 -7.12
CA LYS A 78 -9.03 4.58 -6.27
C LYS A 78 -8.86 3.44 -5.28
N ILE A 79 -7.63 3.29 -4.79
CA ILE A 79 -7.27 2.26 -3.82
C ILE A 79 -6.25 2.78 -2.81
N ALA A 80 -6.43 2.41 -1.55
CA ALA A 80 -5.40 2.49 -0.51
C ALA A 80 -4.93 1.08 -0.16
N ILE A 81 -3.62 0.90 -0.05
CA ILE A 81 -2.96 -0.39 0.06
C ILE A 81 -2.02 -0.36 1.26
N GLY A 82 -2.11 -1.38 2.10
CA GLY A 82 -1.12 -1.72 3.12
C GLY A 82 -0.49 -3.06 2.79
N ILE A 83 0.84 -3.11 2.71
CA ILE A 83 1.59 -4.35 2.47
C ILE A 83 2.53 -4.57 3.65
N ALA A 84 2.18 -5.49 4.54
CA ALA A 84 2.95 -5.86 5.72
C ALA A 84 4.08 -6.82 5.34
N ASN A 85 5.30 -6.49 5.75
CA ASN A 85 6.45 -7.35 5.68
C ASN A 85 6.61 -8.11 7.00
N GLU A 86 6.08 -9.30 7.08
CA GLU A 86 6.27 -10.24 8.19
C GLU A 86 7.30 -11.33 7.87
N THR A 87 8.16 -11.05 6.87
CA THR A 87 9.30 -11.88 6.55
C THR A 87 10.55 -11.43 7.33
N PRO A 88 11.57 -12.27 7.51
CA PRO A 88 12.82 -11.84 8.14
C PRO A 88 13.71 -10.96 7.24
N TYR A 89 13.27 -10.62 6.03
CA TYR A 89 14.08 -9.95 5.02
C TYR A 89 13.66 -8.49 4.84
N GLN A 90 14.65 -7.60 4.69
CA GLN A 90 14.40 -6.23 4.23
C GLN A 90 13.95 -6.25 2.76
N TRP A 91 12.95 -5.45 2.43
CA TRP A 91 12.51 -5.22 1.07
C TRP A 91 13.00 -3.88 0.54
N ARG A 92 13.45 -3.88 -0.70
CA ARG A 92 13.84 -2.68 -1.44
C ARG A 92 12.86 -2.44 -2.60
N ALA A 93 12.26 -1.27 -2.66
CA ALA A 93 11.34 -0.91 -3.74
C ALA A 93 12.05 -0.94 -5.10
N LEU A 94 11.39 -1.51 -6.09
CA LEU A 94 11.83 -1.47 -7.49
C LEU A 94 11.03 -0.45 -8.31
N ASN A 95 9.73 -0.70 -8.46
CA ASN A 95 8.83 0.18 -9.19
C ASN A 95 7.37 -0.26 -9.03
N THR A 96 6.46 0.61 -9.51
CA THR A 96 5.09 0.25 -9.85
C THR A 96 4.91 0.28 -11.37
N TYR A 97 4.34 -0.77 -11.93
CA TYR A 97 3.87 -0.81 -13.32
C TYR A 97 2.36 -0.60 -13.35
N PHE A 98 1.90 0.46 -14.00
CA PHE A 98 0.48 0.74 -14.22
C PHE A 98 0.02 0.21 -15.56
N ARG A 99 -0.93 -0.73 -15.56
CA ARG A 99 -1.72 -1.10 -16.73
C ARG A 99 -2.74 -0.01 -17.04
N SER A 100 -3.30 0.59 -16.00
CA SER A 100 -4.26 1.70 -16.05
C SER A 100 -4.22 2.47 -14.73
N GLY A 101 -4.35 3.79 -14.76
CA GLY A 101 -4.30 4.62 -13.57
C GLY A 101 -2.91 5.21 -13.32
N ALA A 102 -2.75 5.79 -12.15
CA ALA A 102 -1.52 6.42 -11.68
C ALA A 102 -1.47 6.48 -10.15
N SER A 103 -0.31 6.81 -9.60
CA SER A 103 -0.15 7.22 -8.22
C SER A 103 0.58 8.56 -8.16
N ASP A 104 0.25 9.35 -7.17
CA ASP A 104 1.00 10.56 -6.80
C ASP A 104 2.05 10.23 -5.73
N ASP A 105 2.00 9.01 -5.15
CA ASP A 105 2.94 8.52 -4.15
C ASP A 105 4.08 7.72 -4.79
N LEU A 106 5.24 7.77 -4.16
CA LEU A 106 6.33 6.85 -4.44
C LEU A 106 6.27 5.67 -3.45
N LEU A 107 6.73 4.50 -3.87
CA LEU A 107 6.89 3.38 -2.96
C LEU A 107 7.89 3.72 -1.86
N PRO A 108 7.63 3.35 -0.59
CA PRO A 108 8.65 3.37 0.44
C PRO A 108 9.91 2.63 -0.02
N ARG A 109 11.06 3.29 0.05
CA ARG A 109 12.31 2.76 -0.50
C ARG A 109 12.72 1.44 0.14
N PHE A 110 12.56 1.35 1.46
CA PHE A 110 12.82 0.14 2.24
C PHE A 110 11.63 -0.17 3.14
N VAL A 111 11.34 -1.45 3.30
CA VAL A 111 10.35 -1.97 4.23
C VAL A 111 11.05 -3.04 5.06
N GLU A 112 11.31 -2.73 6.32
CA GLU A 112 11.97 -3.65 7.25
C GLU A 112 10.99 -4.72 7.72
N LYS A 113 11.51 -5.75 8.38
CA LYS A 113 10.69 -6.72 9.10
C LYS A 113 9.74 -5.99 10.06
N ASP A 114 8.52 -6.47 10.19
CA ASP A 114 7.45 -5.93 11.03
C ASP A 114 7.04 -4.48 10.69
N GLN A 115 7.33 -4.04 9.45
CA GLN A 115 6.82 -2.80 8.87
C GLN A 115 5.84 -3.07 7.75
N ALA A 116 4.91 -2.14 7.55
CA ALA A 116 3.98 -2.14 6.43
C ALA A 116 4.21 -0.91 5.53
N ALA A 117 4.31 -1.14 4.23
CA ALA A 117 4.31 -0.10 3.22
C ALA A 117 2.88 0.40 3.01
N LEU A 118 2.67 1.70 3.07
CA LEU A 118 1.42 2.35 2.68
C LEU A 118 1.57 2.96 1.29
N TYR A 119 0.57 2.73 0.46
CA TYR A 119 0.56 3.20 -0.92
C TYR A 119 -0.86 3.53 -1.37
N THR A 120 -1.01 4.55 -2.21
CA THR A 120 -2.30 4.89 -2.81
C THR A 120 -2.18 4.97 -4.33
N ALA A 121 -3.29 4.65 -5.00
CA ALA A 121 -3.38 4.79 -6.45
C ALA A 121 -4.80 5.13 -6.87
N ARG A 122 -4.95 5.70 -8.06
CA ARG A 122 -6.22 6.16 -8.59
C ARG A 122 -6.26 6.07 -10.12
N LYS A 123 -7.47 6.16 -10.69
CA LYS A 123 -7.60 6.32 -12.12
C LYS A 123 -6.89 7.60 -12.59
N THR A 124 -6.43 7.62 -13.83
CA THR A 124 -5.93 8.85 -14.46
C THR A 124 -7.03 9.91 -14.58
N ASN A 125 -6.64 11.18 -14.47
CA ASN A 125 -7.55 12.29 -14.71
C ASN A 125 -7.89 12.35 -16.21
N GLY A 126 -9.14 12.70 -16.51
CA GLY A 126 -9.60 12.91 -17.90
C GLY A 126 -10.92 12.20 -18.19
N PRO A 127 -11.46 12.43 -19.41
CA PRO A 127 -12.78 11.90 -19.81
C PRO A 127 -12.75 10.40 -20.15
N VAL A 128 -11.58 9.78 -20.18
CA VAL A 128 -11.44 8.37 -20.55
C VAL A 128 -11.91 7.47 -19.41
N ALA A 129 -12.71 6.48 -19.74
CA ALA A 129 -13.18 5.43 -18.85
C ALA A 129 -12.01 4.50 -18.45
N THR A 130 -11.29 4.84 -17.39
CA THR A 130 -10.14 4.09 -16.90
C THR A 130 -10.35 3.57 -15.48
N GLY A 131 -9.84 2.35 -15.21
CA GLY A 131 -9.70 1.80 -13.87
C GLY A 131 -8.41 2.23 -13.18
N CYS A 132 -8.09 1.55 -12.11
CA CYS A 132 -6.83 1.65 -11.39
C CYS A 132 -6.24 0.24 -11.26
N VAL A 133 -5.27 -0.10 -12.12
CA VAL A 133 -4.74 -1.45 -12.28
C VAL A 133 -3.23 -1.39 -12.36
N ALA A 134 -2.54 -2.08 -11.46
CA ALA A 134 -1.08 -2.04 -11.42
C ALA A 134 -0.47 -3.28 -10.74
N VAL A 135 0.86 -3.36 -10.85
CA VAL A 135 1.72 -4.26 -10.07
C VAL A 135 2.77 -3.44 -9.35
N ILE A 136 2.97 -3.74 -8.08
CA ILE A 136 4.06 -3.23 -7.24
C ILE A 136 5.12 -4.31 -7.13
N ALA A 137 6.41 -3.95 -7.18
CA ALA A 137 7.51 -4.89 -6.99
C ALA A 137 8.49 -4.41 -5.92
N TYR A 138 8.79 -5.31 -4.98
CA TYR A 138 9.83 -5.18 -3.95
C TYR A 138 10.83 -6.33 -4.06
N TYR A 139 12.11 -6.01 -4.01
CA TYR A 139 13.19 -6.97 -4.05
C TYR A 139 13.76 -7.24 -2.66
N MET A 140 14.04 -8.49 -2.38
CA MET A 140 14.68 -9.01 -1.15
C MET A 140 16.10 -9.46 -1.46
N PRO A 141 17.12 -8.57 -1.30
CA PRO A 141 18.50 -8.88 -1.73
C PRO A 141 19.11 -10.11 -1.05
N THR A 142 18.79 -10.33 0.22
CA THR A 142 19.35 -11.43 1.04
C THR A 142 19.03 -12.82 0.48
N VAL A 143 17.87 -12.97 -0.18
CA VAL A 143 17.39 -14.26 -0.70
C VAL A 143 17.24 -14.27 -2.22
N ASP A 144 17.63 -13.17 -2.89
CA ASP A 144 17.51 -12.99 -4.34
C ASP A 144 16.10 -13.31 -4.85
N LYS A 145 15.10 -12.67 -4.24
CA LYS A 145 13.69 -12.82 -4.61
C LYS A 145 13.01 -11.48 -4.74
N THR A 146 12.01 -11.41 -5.60
CA THR A 146 11.11 -10.26 -5.75
C THR A 146 9.70 -10.65 -5.39
N VAL A 147 9.09 -9.93 -4.49
CA VAL A 147 7.64 -10.00 -4.26
C VAL A 147 6.93 -9.02 -5.18
N GLY A 148 6.01 -9.54 -5.98
CA GLY A 148 5.08 -8.78 -6.79
C GLY A 148 3.70 -8.76 -6.15
N VAL A 149 3.04 -7.60 -6.15
CA VAL A 149 1.67 -7.43 -5.65
C VAL A 149 0.85 -6.76 -6.76
N MET A 150 -0.17 -7.45 -7.22
CA MET A 150 -1.10 -6.98 -8.27
C MET A 150 -2.42 -6.55 -7.65
N PHE A 151 -2.97 -5.44 -8.15
CA PHE A 151 -4.32 -5.00 -7.84
C PHE A 151 -5.04 -4.49 -9.09
N SER A 152 -6.35 -4.69 -9.12
CA SER A 152 -7.22 -4.26 -10.21
C SER A 152 -8.54 -3.73 -9.66
N VAL A 153 -8.76 -2.42 -9.82
CA VAL A 153 -10.05 -1.74 -9.58
C VAL A 153 -10.57 -1.33 -10.97
N PRO A 154 -11.50 -2.09 -11.56
CA PRO A 154 -11.93 -1.87 -12.93
C PRO A 154 -12.74 -0.58 -13.06
N PHE A 155 -12.85 -0.06 -14.29
CA PHE A 155 -13.78 1.04 -14.58
C PHE A 155 -15.24 0.59 -14.52
N ASP A 156 -15.55 -0.53 -15.19
CA ASP A 156 -16.91 -1.02 -15.36
C ASP A 156 -17.20 -2.27 -14.55
N TYR A 157 -18.02 -2.11 -13.51
CA TYR A 157 -18.42 -3.20 -12.63
C TYR A 157 -19.55 -4.07 -13.18
N ASN A 158 -20.16 -3.73 -14.31
CA ASN A 158 -21.11 -4.61 -14.98
C ASN A 158 -20.42 -5.84 -15.58
N PHE A 159 -19.16 -5.67 -16.00
CA PHE A 159 -18.38 -6.73 -16.65
C PHE A 159 -17.21 -7.24 -15.84
N TYR A 160 -16.71 -6.46 -14.87
CA TYR A 160 -15.46 -6.75 -14.15
C TYR A 160 -15.63 -6.61 -12.64
N SER A 161 -14.83 -7.35 -11.89
CA SER A 161 -14.71 -7.25 -10.44
C SER A 161 -13.33 -6.75 -10.05
N ASN A 162 -13.16 -6.39 -8.77
CA ASN A 162 -11.83 -6.19 -8.21
C ASN A 162 -11.09 -7.52 -8.14
N TRP A 163 -9.79 -7.48 -8.44
CA TRP A 163 -8.90 -8.63 -8.38
C TRP A 163 -7.59 -8.22 -7.73
N TRP A 164 -6.98 -9.16 -7.02
CA TRP A 164 -5.65 -8.99 -6.45
C TRP A 164 -4.89 -10.31 -6.42
N ASP A 165 -3.56 -10.22 -6.44
CA ASP A 165 -2.67 -11.36 -6.30
C ASP A 165 -1.34 -10.92 -5.69
N ALA A 166 -0.61 -11.86 -5.09
CA ALA A 166 0.77 -11.71 -4.73
C ALA A 166 1.55 -12.94 -5.19
N ARG A 167 2.80 -12.76 -5.65
CA ARG A 167 3.72 -13.83 -6.05
C ARG A 167 5.15 -13.47 -5.74
N VAL A 168 5.96 -14.49 -5.47
CA VAL A 168 7.40 -14.34 -5.35
C VAL A 168 8.07 -14.88 -6.60
N TYR A 169 9.01 -14.11 -7.12
CA TYR A 169 9.80 -14.41 -8.31
C TYR A 169 11.28 -14.55 -7.94
N HIS A 170 12.03 -15.35 -8.70
CA HIS A 170 13.48 -15.43 -8.56
C HIS A 170 14.15 -14.21 -9.16
N GLY A 171 15.18 -13.66 -8.46
CA GLY A 171 15.99 -12.55 -8.93
C GLY A 171 15.34 -11.18 -8.71
N GLU A 172 16.07 -10.13 -9.09
CA GLU A 172 15.60 -8.75 -9.08
C GLU A 172 14.76 -8.47 -10.33
N LEU A 173 13.44 -8.57 -10.21
CA LEU A 173 12.49 -8.38 -11.30
C LEU A 173 11.61 -7.15 -11.09
N ARG A 174 11.73 -6.18 -11.99
CA ARG A 174 10.87 -5.00 -11.99
C ARG A 174 9.45 -5.37 -12.41
N ALA A 175 8.47 -4.74 -11.77
CA ALA A 175 7.07 -4.82 -12.19
C ALA A 175 6.93 -4.44 -13.66
N SER A 176 6.17 -5.23 -14.42
CA SER A 176 6.03 -5.13 -15.86
C SER A 176 4.67 -5.67 -16.32
N GLN A 177 4.34 -5.45 -17.60
CA GLN A 177 3.16 -6.04 -18.23
C GLN A 177 3.15 -7.56 -18.09
N ARG A 178 4.27 -8.22 -18.33
CA ARG A 178 4.38 -9.69 -18.20
C ARG A 178 4.05 -10.16 -16.78
N MET A 179 4.57 -9.47 -15.76
CA MET A 179 4.27 -9.79 -14.35
C MET A 179 2.78 -9.58 -14.04
N TYR A 180 2.17 -8.52 -14.58
CA TYR A 180 0.73 -8.29 -14.48
C TYR A 180 -0.07 -9.44 -15.12
N GLU A 181 0.24 -9.81 -16.34
CA GLU A 181 -0.46 -10.87 -17.08
C GLU A 181 -0.33 -12.22 -16.38
N ASP A 182 0.86 -12.55 -15.88
CA ASP A 182 1.12 -13.76 -15.11
C ASP A 182 0.23 -13.86 -13.86
N MET A 183 0.07 -12.76 -13.11
CA MET A 183 -0.78 -12.73 -11.92
C MET A 183 -2.26 -12.66 -12.27
N TYR A 184 -2.66 -11.80 -13.22
CA TYR A 184 -4.07 -11.57 -13.56
C TYR A 184 -4.75 -12.80 -14.16
N TYR A 185 -4.02 -13.55 -15.01
CA TYR A 185 -4.54 -14.77 -15.62
C TYR A 185 -4.19 -16.04 -14.84
N GLY A 186 -3.38 -15.93 -13.82
CA GLY A 186 -2.87 -17.05 -13.03
C GLY A 186 -3.65 -17.35 -11.76
N ASN A 187 -4.98 -17.21 -11.76
CA ASN A 187 -5.87 -17.48 -10.64
C ASN A 187 -5.73 -16.47 -9.47
N PRO A 188 -6.00 -15.17 -9.72
CA PRO A 188 -6.01 -14.15 -8.67
C PRO A 188 -7.19 -14.32 -7.72
N PHE A 189 -7.14 -13.68 -6.57
CA PHE A 189 -8.26 -13.56 -5.66
C PHE A 189 -9.20 -12.44 -6.09
N ARG A 190 -10.49 -12.68 -5.91
CA ARG A 190 -11.49 -11.63 -6.07
C ARG A 190 -11.47 -10.68 -4.87
N GLY A 191 -11.62 -9.38 -5.11
CA GLY A 191 -11.90 -8.41 -4.05
C GLY A 191 -13.37 -8.53 -3.63
N ASP A 192 -13.61 -9.34 -2.62
CA ASP A 192 -14.96 -9.71 -2.12
C ASP A 192 -15.18 -9.34 -0.65
N ASN A 193 -14.27 -8.54 -0.07
CA ASN A 193 -14.18 -8.14 1.33
C ASN A 193 -13.72 -9.28 2.28
N GLY A 194 -13.53 -10.50 1.78
CA GLY A 194 -13.03 -11.64 2.53
C GLY A 194 -11.51 -11.65 2.65
N TRP A 195 -11.00 -12.43 3.62
CA TRP A 195 -9.60 -12.77 3.75
C TRP A 195 -9.30 -14.04 2.97
N HIS A 196 -8.21 -14.00 2.22
CA HIS A 196 -7.73 -15.11 1.39
C HIS A 196 -6.26 -15.38 1.67
N LYS A 197 -5.88 -16.66 1.60
CA LYS A 197 -4.52 -17.13 1.86
C LYS A 197 -4.05 -18.03 0.74
N LYS A 198 -2.77 -17.91 0.37
CA LYS A 198 -2.12 -18.92 -0.49
C LYS A 198 -0.60 -18.91 -0.33
N ASP A 199 0.01 -20.01 -0.75
CA ASP A 199 1.45 -20.07 -1.05
C ASP A 199 1.72 -19.22 -2.31
N ILE A 200 2.71 -18.34 -2.22
CA ILE A 200 3.10 -17.43 -3.31
C ILE A 200 4.48 -17.78 -3.88
N GLY A 201 5.00 -18.94 -3.53
CA GLY A 201 6.25 -19.49 -4.01
C GLY A 201 7.43 -19.32 -3.04
N TYR A 202 8.40 -20.19 -3.16
CA TYR A 202 9.66 -20.19 -2.42
C TYR A 202 9.52 -20.19 -0.89
N GLY A 203 8.45 -20.78 -0.35
CA GLY A 203 8.17 -20.80 1.09
C GLY A 203 7.49 -19.54 1.63
N PHE A 204 7.15 -18.58 0.76
CA PHE A 204 6.39 -17.40 1.14
C PHE A 204 4.89 -17.62 1.02
N HIS A 205 4.15 -16.98 1.91
CA HIS A 205 2.69 -17.04 1.96
C HIS A 205 2.12 -15.61 1.96
N VAL A 206 0.92 -15.46 1.44
CA VAL A 206 0.14 -14.22 1.58
C VAL A 206 -1.16 -14.49 2.33
N ASP A 207 -1.49 -13.58 3.23
CA ASP A 207 -2.79 -13.43 3.86
C ASP A 207 -3.30 -12.03 3.53
N GLY A 208 -4.48 -11.91 2.93
CA GLY A 208 -4.91 -10.60 2.45
C GLY A 208 -6.39 -10.48 2.15
N SER A 209 -6.82 -9.25 2.08
CA SER A 209 -8.19 -8.86 1.78
C SER A 209 -8.22 -7.64 0.87
N MET A 210 -9.18 -7.60 -0.04
CA MET A 210 -9.49 -6.45 -0.87
C MET A 210 -11.00 -6.23 -0.91
N THR A 211 -11.42 -4.96 -0.77
CA THR A 211 -12.85 -4.62 -0.85
C THR A 211 -13.36 -4.68 -2.29
N SER A 212 -14.67 -4.94 -2.44
CA SER A 212 -15.33 -5.08 -3.76
C SER A 212 -15.71 -3.74 -4.43
N ALA A 213 -15.50 -2.61 -3.74
CA ALA A 213 -15.94 -1.29 -4.20
C ALA A 213 -14.93 -0.59 -5.12
N GLY A 214 -15.39 0.40 -5.89
CA GLY A 214 -14.55 1.26 -6.74
C GLY A 214 -13.65 2.23 -5.94
N LYS A 215 -14.00 2.48 -4.70
CA LYS A 215 -13.16 3.10 -3.66
C LYS A 215 -12.68 1.95 -2.78
N SER A 216 -11.53 1.38 -3.11
CA SER A 216 -11.09 0.10 -2.57
C SER A 216 -10.02 0.25 -1.49
N VAL A 217 -10.05 -0.66 -0.54
CA VAL A 217 -8.98 -0.86 0.45
C VAL A 217 -8.41 -2.26 0.25
N MET A 218 -7.10 -2.39 0.30
CA MET A 218 -6.40 -3.68 0.23
C MET A 218 -5.37 -3.77 1.35
N GLU A 219 -5.44 -4.84 2.11
CA GLU A 219 -4.52 -5.16 3.19
C GLU A 219 -3.90 -6.52 2.93
N LEU A 220 -2.57 -6.59 2.91
CA LEU A 220 -1.81 -7.80 2.64
C LEU A 220 -0.75 -8.00 3.70
N HIS A 221 -0.58 -9.24 4.14
CA HIS A 221 0.49 -9.72 4.99
C HIS A 221 1.31 -10.74 4.23
N ILE A 222 2.59 -10.49 4.04
CA ILE A 222 3.53 -11.40 3.38
C ILE A 222 4.39 -12.04 4.47
N LEU A 223 4.32 -13.35 4.56
CA LEU A 223 4.96 -14.17 5.58
C LEU A 223 5.97 -15.13 4.94
N HIS A 224 6.93 -15.62 5.76
CA HIS A 224 7.92 -16.64 5.34
C HIS A 224 8.22 -17.61 6.49
#